data_e9fcdd792502da484f2ebf6f85e17cc4
#
_entry.id   e9fcdd792502da484f2ebf6f85e17cc4
#
_cell.length_a   1.000
_cell.length_b   1.000
_cell.length_c   1.000
_cell.angle_alpha   90.00
_cell.angle_beta   90.00
_cell.angle_gamma   90.00
#
_symmetry.space_group_name_H-M   'P 1'
#
loop_
_entity.id
_entity.type
_entity.pdbx_description
1 polymer ?
#
loop_
_entity_poly.entity_id
_entity_poly.type
_entity_poly.pdbx_seq_one_letter_code
_entity_poly.pdbx_strand_id
1 'polypeptide(L)'
;TYGARNMLLTRLAQKSPLALKEYIDANPPTTAHWLYRVFEQGVEPVSGAPLPGRDRYATMRLNPDGNRANLSAGYLAQLEALPERERRRFMLGEYQQAVDGALWRMEDFRRDAPVTPATRPAVAARMRRIVVAVDPSGCSGAEDTRSDEIGIVVCAVDGTGMGHVLADLSRRDSPAGWARTALQAQADWGAERIVAEHNFGGALVEATLRGLNPNAALRMVTASRGKAARAEPVAALYEQGRVTHHGALCVLEEQLCQFSASGYHGARSPDRADALVWALSDLMLSTPPPAPARWVPTRFNIGR
;
A
#
# COMPACT_ATOMS: atom_id res chain seq x y z
N THR A 1 -5.04 -12.30 -1.10
CA THR A 1 -4.53 -11.35 -2.13
C THR A 1 -4.79 -11.90 -3.54
N TYR A 2 -4.84 -11.01 -4.55
CA TYR A 2 -4.98 -11.42 -5.94
C TYR A 2 -3.82 -12.31 -6.41
N GLY A 3 -2.60 -12.00 -5.99
CA GLY A 3 -1.43 -12.85 -6.27
C GLY A 3 -1.55 -14.26 -5.68
N ALA A 4 -2.09 -14.40 -4.47
CA ALA A 4 -2.35 -15.73 -3.89
C ALA A 4 -3.38 -16.51 -4.70
N ARG A 5 -4.46 -15.85 -5.17
CA ARG A 5 -5.43 -16.47 -6.08
C ARG A 5 -4.76 -16.99 -7.36
N ASN A 6 -3.94 -16.17 -7.99
CA ASN A 6 -3.26 -16.58 -9.23
C ASN A 6 -2.34 -17.79 -9.00
N MET A 7 -1.68 -17.87 -7.84
CA MET A 7 -0.91 -19.06 -7.45
C MET A 7 -1.80 -20.29 -7.27
N LEU A 8 -2.97 -20.15 -6.64
CA LEU A 8 -3.94 -21.25 -6.48
C LEU A 8 -4.45 -21.75 -7.82
N LEU A 9 -4.72 -20.88 -8.78
CA LEU A 9 -5.17 -21.25 -10.12
C LEU A 9 -4.17 -22.16 -10.83
N THR A 10 -2.86 -22.04 -10.58
CA THR A 10 -1.87 -22.96 -11.14
C THR A 10 -2.00 -24.39 -10.64
N ARG A 11 -2.74 -24.62 -9.54
CA ARG A 11 -3.01 -25.96 -9.00
C ARG A 11 -4.17 -26.67 -9.68
N LEU A 12 -4.98 -25.94 -10.47
CA LEU A 12 -6.07 -26.49 -11.26
C LEU A 12 -5.56 -27.08 -12.60
N ALA A 13 -4.47 -27.84 -12.55
CA ALA A 13 -3.81 -28.37 -13.74
C ALA A 13 -4.06 -29.88 -13.99
N GLN A 14 -4.72 -30.57 -13.05
CA GLN A 14 -4.93 -32.02 -13.16
C GLN A 14 -5.95 -32.34 -14.25
N LYS A 15 -5.63 -33.30 -15.12
CA LYS A 15 -6.62 -33.86 -16.04
C LYS A 15 -7.77 -34.51 -15.26
N SER A 16 -9.00 -34.08 -15.52
CA SER A 16 -10.22 -34.57 -14.85
C SER A 16 -11.38 -34.58 -15.84
N PRO A 17 -12.30 -35.54 -15.76
CA PRO A 17 -13.55 -35.50 -16.50
C PRO A 17 -14.50 -34.41 -15.96
N LEU A 18 -14.23 -33.86 -14.77
CA LEU A 18 -14.99 -32.76 -14.17
C LEU A 18 -14.45 -31.41 -14.60
N ALA A 19 -15.34 -30.44 -14.75
CA ALA A 19 -14.92 -29.06 -14.93
C ALA A 19 -14.16 -28.56 -13.70
N LEU A 20 -12.93 -28.09 -13.88
CA LEU A 20 -12.13 -27.52 -12.82
C LEU A 20 -12.70 -26.15 -12.45
N LYS A 21 -13.01 -25.94 -11.17
CA LYS A 21 -13.65 -24.71 -10.66
C LYS A 21 -12.93 -24.19 -9.43
N GLU A 22 -12.93 -22.89 -9.30
CA GLU A 22 -12.57 -22.16 -8.08
C GLU A 22 -13.84 -21.62 -7.43
N TYR A 23 -13.99 -21.83 -6.14
CA TYR A 23 -15.04 -21.22 -5.34
C TYR A 23 -14.40 -20.34 -4.28
N ILE A 24 -14.91 -19.12 -4.16
CA ILE A 24 -14.43 -18.14 -3.19
C ILE A 24 -15.63 -17.72 -2.34
N ASP A 25 -15.56 -17.98 -1.04
CA ASP A 25 -16.50 -17.49 -0.05
C ASP A 25 -15.87 -16.31 0.71
N ALA A 26 -16.55 -15.18 0.73
CA ALA A 26 -16.09 -14.00 1.42
C ALA A 26 -17.23 -13.03 1.71
N ASN A 27 -17.16 -12.36 2.85
CA ASN A 27 -17.95 -11.13 3.04
C ASN A 27 -17.50 -10.07 2.04
N PRO A 28 -18.46 -9.37 1.39
CA PRO A 28 -18.10 -8.37 0.38
C PRO A 28 -17.10 -7.34 0.92
N PRO A 29 -15.94 -7.21 0.28
CA PRO A 29 -14.98 -6.15 0.64
C PRO A 29 -15.42 -4.80 0.06
N THR A 30 -14.50 -3.85 -0.04
CA THR A 30 -14.76 -2.60 -0.75
C THR A 30 -14.75 -2.78 -2.27
N THR A 31 -15.32 -1.83 -2.99
CA THR A 31 -15.28 -1.78 -4.46
C THR A 31 -13.85 -1.63 -5.02
N ALA A 32 -12.89 -1.21 -4.19
CA ALA A 32 -11.46 -1.19 -4.53
C ALA A 32 -10.83 -2.59 -4.58
N HIS A 33 -11.43 -3.57 -3.89
CA HIS A 33 -10.85 -4.90 -3.77
C HIS A 33 -10.92 -5.70 -5.08
N TRP A 34 -9.91 -6.55 -5.31
CA TRP A 34 -9.80 -7.34 -6.54
C TRP A 34 -11.00 -8.26 -6.82
N LEU A 35 -11.71 -8.74 -5.78
CA LEU A 35 -12.94 -9.52 -5.96
C LEU A 35 -14.00 -8.73 -6.73
N TYR A 36 -14.24 -7.47 -6.36
CA TYR A 36 -15.18 -6.61 -7.06
C TYR A 36 -14.77 -6.39 -8.53
N ARG A 37 -13.48 -6.12 -8.75
CA ARG A 37 -12.95 -5.89 -10.10
C ARG A 37 -13.08 -7.11 -11.00
N VAL A 38 -12.75 -8.31 -10.47
CA VAL A 38 -12.85 -9.56 -11.23
C VAL A 38 -14.30 -9.97 -11.44
N PHE A 39 -15.10 -10.05 -10.38
CA PHE A 39 -16.40 -10.70 -10.42
C PHE A 39 -17.54 -9.74 -10.78
N GLU A 40 -17.49 -8.48 -10.39
CA GLU A 40 -18.54 -7.50 -10.73
C GLU A 40 -18.18 -6.68 -11.97
N GLN A 41 -16.98 -6.10 -12.02
CA GLN A 41 -16.57 -5.29 -13.17
C GLN A 41 -16.08 -6.11 -14.36
N GLY A 42 -15.62 -7.34 -14.17
CA GLY A 42 -15.11 -8.19 -15.25
C GLY A 42 -13.77 -7.74 -15.81
N VAL A 43 -12.93 -7.12 -14.98
CA VAL A 43 -11.62 -6.62 -15.40
C VAL A 43 -10.50 -7.31 -14.62
N GLU A 44 -9.35 -7.44 -15.25
CA GLU A 44 -8.12 -7.90 -14.62
C GLU A 44 -7.61 -6.81 -13.66
N PRO A 45 -7.42 -7.13 -12.36
CA PRO A 45 -7.13 -6.13 -11.34
C PRO A 45 -5.83 -5.34 -11.53
N VAL A 46 -4.82 -5.93 -12.17
CA VAL A 46 -3.51 -5.30 -12.37
C VAL A 46 -3.53 -4.34 -13.56
N SER A 47 -3.98 -4.82 -14.70
CA SER A 47 -3.97 -4.07 -15.96
C SER A 47 -5.22 -3.23 -16.20
N GLY A 48 -6.35 -3.58 -15.53
CA GLY A 48 -7.66 -3.01 -15.84
C GLY A 48 -8.28 -3.50 -17.15
N ALA A 49 -7.61 -4.39 -17.89
CA ALA A 49 -8.10 -4.94 -19.14
C ALA A 49 -9.33 -5.84 -18.91
N PRO A 50 -10.26 -5.91 -19.87
CA PRO A 50 -11.38 -6.86 -19.81
C PRO A 50 -10.89 -8.29 -19.62
N LEU A 51 -11.54 -9.05 -18.73
CA LEU A 51 -11.19 -10.46 -18.51
C LEU A 51 -11.59 -11.30 -19.74
N PRO A 52 -10.68 -12.12 -20.26
CA PRO A 52 -11.03 -13.08 -21.30
C PRO A 52 -11.97 -14.15 -20.71
N GLY A 53 -13.03 -14.50 -21.46
CA GLY A 53 -14.01 -15.50 -21.01
C GLY A 53 -14.80 -15.03 -19.78
N ARG A 54 -15.31 -13.83 -19.78
CA ARG A 54 -16.11 -13.23 -18.69
C ARG A 54 -17.30 -14.11 -18.28
N ASP A 55 -17.87 -14.86 -19.19
CA ASP A 55 -18.94 -15.85 -19.03
C ASP A 55 -18.55 -17.02 -18.10
N ARG A 56 -17.26 -17.23 -17.86
CA ARG A 56 -16.75 -18.25 -16.92
C ARG A 56 -16.73 -17.79 -15.47
N TYR A 57 -17.05 -16.54 -15.20
CA TYR A 57 -17.06 -15.92 -13.87
C TYR A 57 -18.49 -15.65 -13.44
N ALA A 58 -18.86 -16.10 -12.27
CA ALA A 58 -20.20 -15.89 -11.70
C ALA A 58 -20.09 -15.47 -10.23
N THR A 59 -21.03 -14.65 -9.80
CA THR A 59 -21.21 -14.24 -8.40
C THR A 59 -22.56 -14.72 -7.91
N MET A 60 -22.61 -15.23 -6.71
CA MET A 60 -23.85 -15.55 -6.00
C MET A 60 -23.82 -14.91 -4.61
N ARG A 61 -24.89 -14.21 -4.27
CA ARG A 61 -25.04 -13.62 -2.94
C ARG A 61 -25.86 -14.56 -2.06
N LEU A 62 -25.30 -14.94 -0.92
CA LEU A 62 -25.96 -15.76 0.11
C LEU A 62 -26.22 -14.86 1.32
N ASN A 63 -27.39 -14.24 1.34
CA ASN A 63 -27.75 -13.32 2.41
C ASN A 63 -28.41 -14.05 3.57
N PRO A 64 -28.17 -13.65 4.84
CA PRO A 64 -28.86 -14.18 6.01
C PRO A 64 -30.39 -14.13 5.88
N ASP A 65 -30.92 -13.12 5.21
CA ASP A 65 -32.37 -12.95 5.02
C ASP A 65 -32.99 -14.10 4.24
N GLY A 66 -32.32 -14.63 3.22
CA GLY A 66 -32.77 -15.81 2.47
C GLY A 66 -32.66 -17.13 3.26
N ASN A 67 -32.00 -17.13 4.41
CA ASN A 67 -31.78 -18.32 5.25
C ASN A 67 -32.36 -18.18 6.67
N ARG A 68 -33.29 -17.26 6.90
CA ARG A 68 -33.87 -16.94 8.21
C ARG A 68 -34.42 -18.19 8.95
N ALA A 69 -34.94 -19.15 8.21
CA ALA A 69 -35.48 -20.37 8.79
C ALA A 69 -34.43 -21.24 9.52
N ASN A 70 -33.16 -21.13 9.14
CA ASN A 70 -32.03 -21.86 9.71
C ASN A 70 -31.17 -21.05 10.65
N LEU A 71 -31.47 -19.75 10.85
CA LEU A 71 -30.69 -18.85 11.69
C LEU A 71 -31.42 -18.55 12.99
N SER A 72 -30.68 -18.40 14.10
CA SER A 72 -31.27 -18.03 15.37
C SER A 72 -31.76 -16.57 15.35
N ALA A 73 -32.90 -16.33 16.04
CA ALA A 73 -33.43 -14.97 16.17
C ALA A 73 -32.43 -13.99 16.82
N GLY A 74 -31.62 -14.47 17.78
CA GLY A 74 -30.56 -13.64 18.41
C GLY A 74 -29.49 -13.22 17.45
N TYR A 75 -29.05 -14.08 16.53
CA TYR A 75 -28.09 -13.76 15.50
C TYR A 75 -28.62 -12.69 14.51
N LEU A 76 -29.87 -12.86 14.07
CA LEU A 76 -30.52 -11.90 13.18
C LEU A 76 -30.66 -10.52 13.84
N ALA A 77 -31.10 -10.49 15.13
CA ALA A 77 -31.19 -9.26 15.88
C ALA A 77 -29.82 -8.55 16.04
N GLN A 78 -28.75 -9.31 16.23
CA GLN A 78 -27.39 -8.75 16.25
C GLN A 78 -27.00 -8.11 14.91
N LEU A 79 -27.30 -8.75 13.79
CA LEU A 79 -27.05 -8.19 12.47
C LEU A 79 -27.87 -6.93 12.20
N GLU A 80 -29.13 -6.92 12.61
CA GLU A 80 -30.05 -5.77 12.48
C GLU A 80 -29.60 -4.58 13.32
N ALA A 81 -28.96 -4.81 14.48
CA ALA A 81 -28.42 -3.79 15.35
C ALA A 81 -27.07 -3.18 14.89
N LEU A 82 -26.43 -3.75 13.86
CA LEU A 82 -25.20 -3.21 13.33
C LEU A 82 -25.40 -1.81 12.72
N PRO A 83 -24.37 -0.97 12.74
CA PRO A 83 -24.34 0.29 11.97
C PRO A 83 -24.72 0.04 10.51
N GLU A 84 -25.40 1.01 9.89
CA GLU A 84 -25.94 0.89 8.52
C GLU A 84 -24.94 0.29 7.51
N ARG A 85 -23.69 0.79 7.55
CA ARG A 85 -22.61 0.34 6.65
C ARG A 85 -22.28 -1.15 6.85
N GLU A 86 -22.18 -1.60 8.10
CA GLU A 86 -21.89 -2.99 8.44
C GLU A 86 -23.08 -3.90 8.14
N ARG A 87 -24.29 -3.43 8.42
CA ARG A 87 -25.53 -4.13 8.09
C ARG A 87 -25.67 -4.36 6.59
N ARG A 88 -25.40 -3.37 5.75
CA ARG A 88 -25.40 -3.51 4.29
C ARG A 88 -24.38 -4.55 3.83
N ARG A 89 -23.23 -4.60 4.46
CA ARG A 89 -22.18 -5.57 4.15
C ARG A 89 -22.54 -6.99 4.58
N PHE A 90 -22.91 -7.18 5.84
CA PHE A 90 -23.05 -8.52 6.45
C PHE A 90 -24.44 -9.10 6.30
N MET A 91 -25.47 -8.27 6.20
CA MET A 91 -26.86 -8.71 6.06
C MET A 91 -27.33 -8.69 4.59
N LEU A 92 -26.95 -7.68 3.82
CA LEU A 92 -27.38 -7.56 2.42
C LEU A 92 -26.34 -8.04 1.42
N GLY A 93 -25.13 -8.38 1.85
CA GLY A 93 -24.06 -8.85 0.95
C GLY A 93 -23.62 -7.80 -0.05
N GLU A 94 -23.69 -6.51 0.30
CA GLU A 94 -23.34 -5.42 -0.58
C GLU A 94 -21.85 -5.07 -0.47
N TYR A 95 -21.21 -4.86 -1.61
CA TYR A 95 -19.88 -4.27 -1.63
C TYR A 95 -19.94 -2.86 -1.06
N GLN A 96 -18.99 -2.57 -0.19
CA GLN A 96 -18.89 -1.24 0.38
C GLN A 96 -18.32 -0.28 -0.65
N GLN A 97 -19.02 0.82 -0.88
CA GLN A 97 -18.46 1.91 -1.66
C GLN A 97 -17.24 2.50 -0.97
N ALA A 98 -16.39 3.19 -1.73
CA ALA A 98 -15.33 4.02 -1.17
C ALA A 98 -15.90 4.92 -0.05
N VAL A 99 -15.07 5.24 0.93
CA VAL A 99 -15.47 6.12 2.03
C VAL A 99 -15.95 7.45 1.45
N ASP A 100 -17.10 7.94 1.90
CA ASP A 100 -17.58 9.25 1.49
C ASP A 100 -16.52 10.31 1.84
N GLY A 101 -16.15 11.13 0.83
CA GLY A 101 -15.06 12.07 0.98
C GLY A 101 -13.67 11.40 1.05
N ALA A 102 -13.51 10.21 0.48
CA ALA A 102 -12.22 9.55 0.40
C ALA A 102 -11.18 10.44 -0.29
N LEU A 103 -9.97 10.49 0.29
CA LEU A 103 -8.85 11.25 -0.26
C LEU A 103 -8.29 10.64 -1.55
N TRP A 104 -8.45 9.33 -1.73
CA TRP A 104 -8.08 8.61 -2.94
C TRP A 104 -9.21 7.75 -3.44
N ARG A 105 -9.35 7.67 -4.76
CA ARG A 105 -10.24 6.77 -5.46
C ARG A 105 -9.42 5.85 -6.38
N MET A 106 -9.98 4.70 -6.74
CA MET A 106 -9.26 3.75 -7.59
C MET A 106 -8.88 4.30 -8.97
N GLU A 107 -9.65 5.24 -9.49
CA GLU A 107 -9.39 5.96 -10.74
C GLU A 107 -8.21 6.93 -10.67
N ASP A 108 -7.78 7.34 -9.48
CA ASP A 108 -6.64 8.25 -9.30
C ASP A 108 -5.29 7.53 -9.50
N PHE A 109 -5.28 6.20 -9.40
CA PHE A 109 -4.05 5.42 -9.53
C PHE A 109 -3.66 5.19 -10.99
N ARG A 110 -2.75 6.00 -11.50
CA ARG A 110 -2.06 5.73 -12.76
C ARG A 110 -1.10 4.56 -12.56
N ARG A 111 -0.98 3.68 -13.57
CA ARG A 111 -0.15 2.47 -13.47
C ARG A 111 0.76 2.33 -14.68
N ASP A 112 2.03 2.06 -14.38
CA ASP A 112 3.03 1.58 -15.33
C ASP A 112 3.22 0.06 -15.17
N ALA A 113 4.01 -0.53 -16.04
CA ALA A 113 4.39 -1.94 -15.94
C ALA A 113 5.04 -2.25 -14.58
N PRO A 114 4.77 -3.42 -13.98
CA PRO A 114 5.38 -3.83 -12.73
C PRO A 114 6.90 -3.98 -12.89
N VAL A 115 7.65 -3.56 -11.87
CA VAL A 115 9.10 -3.72 -11.86
C VAL A 115 9.47 -5.13 -11.43
N THR A 116 10.25 -5.78 -12.24
CA THR A 116 10.85 -7.09 -11.96
C THR A 116 12.32 -6.94 -11.56
N PRO A 117 12.96 -7.95 -10.96
CA PRO A 117 14.40 -7.92 -10.71
C PRO A 117 15.23 -7.59 -11.96
N ALA A 118 14.80 -8.08 -13.14
CA ALA A 118 15.48 -7.82 -14.40
C ALA A 118 15.33 -6.38 -14.91
N THR A 119 14.16 -5.75 -14.69
CA THR A 119 13.90 -4.37 -15.16
C THR A 119 14.28 -3.30 -14.14
N ARG A 120 14.49 -3.68 -12.87
CA ARG A 120 14.81 -2.77 -11.76
C ARG A 120 15.98 -1.82 -12.06
N PRO A 121 17.15 -2.28 -12.55
CA PRO A 121 18.27 -1.38 -12.81
C PRO A 121 17.94 -0.28 -13.82
N ALA A 122 17.21 -0.62 -14.88
CA ALA A 122 16.81 0.34 -15.91
C ALA A 122 15.77 1.34 -15.39
N VAL A 123 14.84 0.89 -14.53
CA VAL A 123 13.87 1.79 -13.88
C VAL A 123 14.57 2.71 -12.90
N ALA A 124 15.43 2.18 -12.01
CA ALA A 124 16.17 2.96 -11.03
C ALA A 124 17.05 4.05 -11.67
N ALA A 125 17.71 3.72 -12.78
CA ALA A 125 18.57 4.68 -13.51
C ALA A 125 17.81 5.91 -14.07
N ARG A 126 16.50 5.83 -14.23
CA ARG A 126 15.65 6.95 -14.68
C ARG A 126 15.20 7.85 -13.53
N MET A 127 15.36 7.40 -12.30
CA MET A 127 14.91 8.14 -11.12
C MET A 127 16.01 9.11 -10.66
N ARG A 128 15.60 10.33 -10.30
CA ARG A 128 16.50 11.34 -9.72
C ARG A 128 16.81 11.05 -8.26
N ARG A 129 15.79 10.58 -7.51
CA ARG A 129 15.90 10.22 -6.10
C ARG A 129 15.04 9.00 -5.83
N ILE A 130 15.52 8.09 -5.00
CA ILE A 130 14.79 6.92 -4.53
C ILE A 130 14.90 6.88 -3.00
N VAL A 131 13.81 6.59 -2.31
CA VAL A 131 13.77 6.36 -0.87
C VAL A 131 13.02 5.07 -0.54
N VAL A 132 13.38 4.43 0.55
CA VAL A 132 12.60 3.37 1.20
C VAL A 132 11.94 3.99 2.42
N ALA A 133 10.62 3.93 2.54
CA ALA A 133 9.95 4.39 3.74
C ALA A 133 9.48 3.20 4.58
N VAL A 134 9.60 3.35 5.90
CA VAL A 134 9.21 2.33 6.87
C VAL A 134 8.27 2.96 7.90
N ASP A 135 7.07 2.39 8.03
CA ASP A 135 6.17 2.65 9.15
C ASP A 135 6.19 1.43 10.07
N PRO A 136 6.91 1.51 11.20
CA PRO A 136 7.06 0.39 12.10
C PRO A 136 5.80 0.21 12.94
N SER A 137 5.18 -0.97 12.85
CA SER A 137 4.14 -1.39 13.78
C SER A 137 4.72 -2.04 15.03
N GLY A 138 3.89 -2.25 16.05
CA GLY A 138 4.26 -3.01 17.24
C GLY A 138 4.40 -4.53 17.03
N CYS A 139 4.60 -5.00 15.80
CA CYS A 139 4.68 -6.42 15.46
C CYS A 139 5.90 -7.09 16.08
N SER A 140 5.70 -8.17 16.86
CA SER A 140 6.75 -8.95 17.49
C SER A 140 7.28 -10.09 16.62
N GLY A 141 6.58 -10.46 15.55
CA GLY A 141 6.98 -11.52 14.62
C GLY A 141 5.91 -11.89 13.61
N ALA A 142 6.24 -12.77 12.67
CA ALA A 142 5.35 -13.23 11.60
C ALA A 142 4.10 -13.96 12.12
N GLU A 143 4.20 -14.63 13.28
CA GLU A 143 3.10 -15.35 13.94
C GLU A 143 2.17 -14.43 14.75
N ASP A 144 2.54 -13.16 14.92
CA ASP A 144 1.73 -12.20 15.68
C ASP A 144 0.53 -11.73 14.86
N THR A 145 -0.58 -12.44 14.99
CA THR A 145 -1.85 -12.11 14.30
C THR A 145 -2.58 -10.93 14.92
N ARG A 146 -2.15 -10.44 16.10
CA ARG A 146 -2.75 -9.31 16.82
C ARG A 146 -2.10 -7.99 16.47
N SER A 147 -0.85 -8.02 15.99
CA SER A 147 -0.12 -6.82 15.56
C SER A 147 -0.44 -6.46 14.11
N ASP A 148 -0.27 -5.19 13.81
CA ASP A 148 -0.35 -4.67 12.45
C ASP A 148 0.86 -5.07 11.61
N GLU A 149 0.80 -4.85 10.31
CA GLU A 149 1.94 -5.07 9.41
C GLU A 149 2.98 -3.97 9.62
N ILE A 150 4.22 -4.22 9.20
CA ILE A 150 5.21 -3.15 9.03
C ILE A 150 5.07 -2.64 7.59
N GLY A 151 4.76 -1.35 7.45
CA GLY A 151 4.73 -0.68 6.16
C GLY A 151 6.16 -0.49 5.63
N ILE A 152 6.45 -1.02 4.44
CA ILE A 152 7.72 -0.83 3.74
C ILE A 152 7.42 -0.54 2.28
N VAL A 153 7.64 0.70 1.85
CA VAL A 153 7.33 1.13 0.48
C VAL A 153 8.56 1.77 -0.15
N VAL A 154 8.83 1.43 -1.41
CA VAL A 154 9.89 2.06 -2.20
C VAL A 154 9.26 3.08 -3.14
N CYS A 155 9.63 4.34 -2.99
CA CYS A 155 9.18 5.42 -3.85
C CYS A 155 10.35 6.16 -4.48
N ALA A 156 10.08 6.82 -5.60
CA ALA A 156 11.04 7.62 -6.31
C ALA A 156 10.42 8.90 -6.88
N VAL A 157 11.27 9.85 -7.25
CA VAL A 157 10.92 10.98 -8.11
C VAL A 157 11.88 11.01 -9.29
N ASP A 158 11.35 11.21 -10.49
CA ASP A 158 12.16 11.31 -11.72
C ASP A 158 12.66 12.74 -11.99
N GLY A 159 13.34 12.92 -13.10
CA GLY A 159 13.87 14.23 -13.52
C GLY A 159 12.80 15.27 -13.90
N THR A 160 11.56 14.83 -14.16
CA THR A 160 10.43 15.70 -14.48
C THR A 160 9.64 16.14 -13.24
N GLY A 161 9.92 15.53 -12.08
CA GLY A 161 9.19 15.75 -10.83
C GLY A 161 7.95 14.86 -10.67
N MET A 162 7.84 13.82 -11.50
CA MET A 162 6.82 12.76 -11.35
C MET A 162 7.23 11.81 -10.23
N GLY A 163 6.30 11.51 -9.32
CA GLY A 163 6.44 10.52 -8.27
C GLY A 163 6.16 9.11 -8.77
N HIS A 164 6.91 8.15 -8.31
CA HIS A 164 6.77 6.74 -8.65
C HIS A 164 6.69 5.89 -7.40
N VAL A 165 5.67 5.04 -7.27
CA VAL A 165 5.59 3.99 -6.27
C VAL A 165 6.10 2.71 -6.90
N LEU A 166 7.32 2.32 -6.55
CA LEU A 166 8.08 1.27 -7.25
C LEU A 166 7.81 -0.13 -6.71
N ALA A 167 7.59 -0.25 -5.39
CA ALA A 167 7.30 -1.52 -4.73
C ALA A 167 6.62 -1.31 -3.37
N ASP A 168 5.74 -2.25 -3.01
CA ASP A 168 5.21 -2.46 -1.67
C ASP A 168 5.79 -3.77 -1.12
N LEU A 169 6.66 -3.66 -0.14
CA LEU A 169 7.38 -4.76 0.52
C LEU A 169 6.87 -5.00 1.94
N SER A 170 5.74 -4.40 2.28
CA SER A 170 5.13 -4.45 3.61
C SER A 170 4.79 -5.87 4.02
N ARG A 171 5.03 -6.18 5.28
CA ARG A 171 4.92 -7.54 5.79
C ARG A 171 4.80 -7.58 7.31
N ARG A 172 4.38 -8.72 7.83
CA ARG A 172 4.57 -9.08 9.23
C ARG A 172 5.89 -9.82 9.36
N ASP A 173 6.74 -9.34 10.25
CA ASP A 173 8.05 -9.96 10.48
C ASP A 173 8.61 -9.55 11.85
N SER A 174 9.65 -10.24 12.29
CA SER A 174 10.44 -9.85 13.46
C SER A 174 11.15 -8.51 13.21
N PRO A 175 11.57 -7.80 14.27
CA PRO A 175 12.35 -6.57 14.13
C PRO A 175 13.56 -6.71 13.20
N ALA A 176 14.35 -7.77 13.36
CA ALA A 176 15.47 -8.04 12.47
C ALA A 176 15.04 -8.42 11.03
N GLY A 177 13.87 -9.03 10.86
CA GLY A 177 13.34 -9.45 9.55
C GLY A 177 12.96 -8.27 8.69
N TRP A 178 12.09 -7.37 9.18
CA TRP A 178 11.70 -6.19 8.44
C TRP A 178 12.87 -5.22 8.19
N ALA A 179 13.79 -5.10 9.18
CA ALA A 179 14.96 -4.24 9.00
C ALA A 179 15.88 -4.75 7.89
N ARG A 180 16.09 -6.09 7.79
CA ARG A 180 16.81 -6.67 6.65
C ARG A 180 16.09 -6.38 5.33
N THR A 181 14.76 -6.50 5.29
CA THR A 181 13.97 -6.18 4.08
C THR A 181 14.16 -4.72 3.66
N ALA A 182 14.12 -3.77 4.59
CA ALA A 182 14.30 -2.36 4.31
C ALA A 182 15.73 -2.04 3.82
N LEU A 183 16.76 -2.60 4.48
CA LEU A 183 18.16 -2.45 4.09
C LEU A 183 18.46 -3.10 2.74
N GLN A 184 17.88 -4.27 2.49
CA GLN A 184 18.02 -4.95 1.20
C GLN A 184 17.35 -4.13 0.09
N ALA A 185 16.16 -3.58 0.35
CA ALA A 185 15.49 -2.69 -0.59
C ALA A 185 16.33 -1.42 -0.85
N GLN A 186 16.93 -0.83 0.18
CA GLN A 186 17.84 0.31 0.01
C GLN A 186 18.99 -0.02 -0.95
N ALA A 187 19.62 -1.18 -0.77
CA ALA A 187 20.73 -1.63 -1.62
C ALA A 187 20.26 -1.96 -3.04
N ASP A 188 19.18 -2.74 -3.17
CA ASP A 188 18.64 -3.22 -4.45
C ASP A 188 18.19 -2.11 -5.39
N TRP A 189 17.67 -1.01 -4.82
CA TRP A 189 17.19 0.14 -5.56
C TRP A 189 18.20 1.28 -5.65
N GLY A 190 19.32 1.20 -4.94
CA GLY A 190 20.25 2.31 -4.79
C GLY A 190 19.58 3.51 -4.12
N ALA A 191 18.68 3.25 -3.15
CA ALA A 191 17.93 4.31 -2.49
C ALA A 191 18.84 5.15 -1.60
N GLU A 192 18.70 6.50 -1.69
CA GLU A 192 19.56 7.44 -0.97
C GLU A 192 19.45 7.34 0.54
N ARG A 193 18.27 6.93 1.04
CA ARG A 193 18.00 6.78 2.49
C ARG A 193 16.80 5.91 2.78
N ILE A 194 16.72 5.44 4.03
CA ILE A 194 15.49 4.92 4.61
C ILE A 194 14.85 6.04 5.43
N VAL A 195 13.56 6.32 5.17
CA VAL A 195 12.74 7.26 5.93
C VAL A 195 11.90 6.45 6.91
N ALA A 196 12.01 6.70 8.21
CA ALA A 196 11.27 5.93 9.21
C ALA A 196 10.62 6.83 10.26
N GLU A 197 9.40 6.48 10.70
CA GLU A 197 8.69 7.22 11.73
C GLU A 197 9.28 6.97 13.12
N HIS A 198 9.42 8.05 13.92
CA HIS A 198 10.03 8.03 15.24
C HIS A 198 9.03 7.86 16.40
N ASN A 199 7.73 8.06 16.18
CA ASN A 199 6.76 8.33 17.25
C ASN A 199 6.51 7.19 18.24
N PHE A 200 6.58 5.92 17.83
CA PHE A 200 6.37 4.78 18.73
C PHE A 200 7.54 3.81 18.61
N GLY A 201 8.45 3.90 19.58
CA GLY A 201 9.65 3.06 19.55
C GLY A 201 10.72 3.50 18.55
N GLY A 202 10.74 4.77 18.12
CA GLY A 202 11.67 5.27 17.09
C GLY A 202 13.14 5.05 17.41
N ALA A 203 13.52 5.13 18.68
CA ALA A 203 14.87 4.73 19.13
C ALA A 203 15.13 3.24 18.86
N LEU A 204 14.11 2.38 18.99
CA LEU A 204 14.21 0.95 18.68
C LEU A 204 14.32 0.73 17.17
N VAL A 205 13.57 1.47 16.35
CA VAL A 205 13.64 1.39 14.88
C VAL A 205 15.02 1.77 14.38
N GLU A 206 15.55 2.90 14.82
CA GLU A 206 16.90 3.34 14.46
C GLU A 206 17.95 2.34 14.97
N ALA A 207 17.85 1.89 16.22
CA ALA A 207 18.78 0.91 16.79
C ALA A 207 18.73 -0.42 16.03
N THR A 208 17.55 -0.89 15.61
CA THR A 208 17.40 -2.12 14.85
C THR A 208 18.07 -2.03 13.48
N LEU A 209 17.84 -0.92 12.75
CA LEU A 209 18.46 -0.69 11.44
C LEU A 209 19.97 -0.54 11.56
N ARG A 210 20.46 0.28 12.51
CA ARG A 210 21.91 0.49 12.73
C ARG A 210 22.60 -0.74 13.31
N GLY A 211 21.91 -1.57 14.07
CA GLY A 211 22.43 -2.85 14.57
C GLY A 211 22.76 -3.83 13.45
N LEU A 212 22.06 -3.75 12.32
CA LEU A 212 22.32 -4.55 11.12
C LEU A 212 23.27 -3.84 10.13
N ASN A 213 23.18 -2.53 10.03
CA ASN A 213 24.07 -1.70 9.20
C ASN A 213 24.34 -0.35 9.90
N PRO A 214 25.46 -0.20 10.60
CA PRO A 214 25.81 1.05 11.30
C PRO A 214 25.87 2.27 10.39
N ASN A 215 26.17 2.07 9.10
CA ASN A 215 26.31 3.12 8.10
C ASN A 215 25.04 3.36 7.28
N ALA A 216 23.91 2.75 7.66
CA ALA A 216 22.65 2.96 6.94
C ALA A 216 22.28 4.45 6.89
N ALA A 217 22.01 4.97 5.71
CA ALA A 217 21.53 6.33 5.54
C ALA A 217 20.05 6.38 5.98
N LEU A 218 19.80 6.95 7.16
CA LEU A 218 18.49 7.02 7.79
C LEU A 218 18.03 8.47 7.91
N ARG A 219 16.75 8.71 7.69
CA ARG A 219 16.04 9.93 8.07
C ARG A 219 14.88 9.58 9.00
N MET A 220 15.03 9.89 10.27
CA MET A 220 13.94 9.74 11.23
C MET A 220 12.98 10.92 11.09
N VAL A 221 11.68 10.65 11.02
CA VAL A 221 10.61 11.64 10.89
C VAL A 221 9.65 11.52 12.06
N THR A 222 9.11 12.66 12.51
CA THR A 222 8.18 12.71 13.64
C THR A 222 6.84 13.25 13.15
N ALA A 223 5.75 12.52 13.45
CA ALA A 223 4.41 12.98 13.15
C ALA A 223 4.03 14.16 14.04
N SER A 224 3.92 15.33 13.45
CA SER A 224 3.43 16.55 14.11
C SER A 224 1.93 16.81 13.88
N ARG A 225 1.31 16.05 12.98
CA ARG A 225 -0.10 16.15 12.59
C ARG A 225 -0.75 14.77 12.53
N GLY A 226 -2.07 14.70 12.62
CA GLY A 226 -2.83 13.47 12.46
C GLY A 226 -2.63 12.82 11.07
N LYS A 227 -2.91 11.53 10.96
CA LYS A 227 -2.72 10.75 9.75
C LYS A 227 -3.41 11.37 8.52
N ALA A 228 -4.67 11.78 8.63
CA ALA A 228 -5.41 12.42 7.53
C ALA A 228 -4.74 13.72 7.07
N ALA A 229 -4.38 14.60 7.97
CA ALA A 229 -3.76 15.89 7.64
C ALA A 229 -2.35 15.75 7.00
N ARG A 230 -1.66 14.61 7.20
CA ARG A 230 -0.42 14.26 6.50
C ARG A 230 -0.71 13.66 5.12
N ALA A 231 -1.81 12.94 5.00
CA ALA A 231 -2.23 12.25 3.78
C ALA A 231 -2.77 13.21 2.72
N GLU A 232 -3.50 14.27 3.11
CA GLU A 232 -4.13 15.23 2.19
C GLU A 232 -3.16 15.84 1.15
N PRO A 233 -1.96 16.37 1.51
CA PRO A 233 -1.05 16.91 0.53
C PRO A 233 -0.52 15.86 -0.47
N VAL A 234 -0.41 14.59 -0.03
CA VAL A 234 -0.01 13.48 -0.90
C VAL A 234 -1.17 13.11 -1.83
N ALA A 235 -2.41 13.08 -1.32
CA ALA A 235 -3.60 12.85 -2.15
C ALA A 235 -3.73 13.89 -3.28
N ALA A 236 -3.44 15.16 -2.99
CA ALA A 236 -3.44 16.21 -3.99
C ALA A 236 -2.42 15.98 -5.12
N LEU A 237 -1.30 15.29 -4.86
CA LEU A 237 -0.36 14.88 -5.93
C LEU A 237 -0.99 13.85 -6.87
N TYR A 238 -1.82 12.94 -6.36
CA TYR A 238 -2.54 11.97 -7.18
C TYR A 238 -3.63 12.64 -8.02
N GLU A 239 -4.44 13.53 -7.45
CA GLU A 239 -5.42 14.34 -8.20
C GLU A 239 -4.77 15.10 -9.35
N GLN A 240 -3.58 15.66 -9.13
CA GLN A 240 -2.80 16.35 -10.16
C GLN A 240 -2.19 15.38 -11.19
N GLY A 241 -2.37 14.07 -11.02
CA GLY A 241 -1.77 13.05 -11.86
C GLY A 241 -0.25 13.00 -11.81
N ARG A 242 0.34 13.39 -10.68
CA ARG A 242 1.78 13.49 -10.46
C ARG A 242 2.39 12.27 -9.80
N VAL A 243 1.62 11.19 -9.61
CA VAL A 243 2.11 9.93 -9.05
C VAL A 243 1.68 8.76 -9.93
N THR A 244 2.59 7.83 -10.14
CA THR A 244 2.37 6.59 -10.90
C THR A 244 2.79 5.39 -10.06
N HIS A 245 1.97 4.34 -10.07
CA HIS A 245 2.28 3.03 -9.45
C HIS A 245 2.91 2.10 -10.48
N HIS A 246 3.94 1.36 -10.11
CA HIS A 246 4.52 0.32 -10.95
C HIS A 246 3.88 -1.04 -10.64
N GLY A 247 2.88 -1.38 -11.42
CA GLY A 247 2.01 -2.55 -11.21
C GLY A 247 0.82 -2.24 -10.32
N ALA A 248 0.02 -3.26 -10.01
CA ALA A 248 -1.07 -3.14 -9.06
C ALA A 248 -0.58 -3.40 -7.65
N LEU A 249 -0.60 -2.37 -6.83
CA LEU A 249 -0.26 -2.43 -5.40
C LEU A 249 -1.56 -2.53 -4.58
N CYS A 250 -2.38 -3.56 -4.88
CA CYS A 250 -3.79 -3.65 -4.47
C CYS A 250 -4.03 -3.39 -2.98
N VAL A 251 -3.20 -3.97 -2.09
CA VAL A 251 -3.41 -3.82 -0.64
C VAL A 251 -3.08 -2.40 -0.17
N LEU A 252 -2.03 -1.79 -0.72
CA LEU A 252 -1.68 -0.40 -0.49
C LEU A 252 -2.78 0.54 -1.02
N GLU A 253 -3.25 0.32 -2.24
CA GLU A 253 -4.30 1.11 -2.88
C GLU A 253 -5.62 1.02 -2.10
N GLU A 254 -5.97 -0.18 -1.60
CA GLU A 254 -7.11 -0.36 -0.71
C GLU A 254 -7.00 0.45 0.59
N GLN A 255 -5.82 0.47 1.21
CA GLN A 255 -5.58 1.28 2.40
C GLN A 255 -5.72 2.78 2.08
N LEU A 256 -5.15 3.25 0.98
CA LEU A 256 -5.27 4.66 0.57
C LEU A 256 -6.74 5.08 0.39
N CYS A 257 -7.57 4.25 -0.26
CA CYS A 257 -9.00 4.50 -0.47
C CYS A 257 -9.83 4.50 0.83
N GLN A 258 -9.24 4.12 1.98
CA GLN A 258 -9.92 4.19 3.29
C GLN A 258 -9.63 5.50 4.04
N PHE A 259 -8.81 6.40 3.51
CA PHE A 259 -8.58 7.72 4.09
C PHE A 259 -9.64 8.71 3.64
N SER A 260 -10.12 9.53 4.58
CA SER A 260 -10.92 10.73 4.33
C SER A 260 -10.38 11.89 5.17
N ALA A 261 -10.90 13.08 4.98
CA ALA A 261 -10.57 14.25 5.82
C ALA A 261 -10.89 14.01 7.30
N SER A 262 -11.87 13.15 7.63
CA SER A 262 -12.21 12.79 9.00
C SER A 262 -11.28 11.74 9.63
N GLY A 263 -10.43 11.10 8.87
CA GLY A 263 -9.48 10.08 9.34
C GLY A 263 -9.40 8.85 8.46
N TYR A 264 -8.81 7.80 9.02
CA TYR A 264 -8.73 6.48 8.41
C TYR A 264 -9.90 5.58 8.85
N HIS A 265 -10.55 4.91 7.91
CA HIS A 265 -11.76 4.12 8.13
C HIS A 265 -11.55 2.59 7.97
N GLY A 266 -10.32 2.16 7.78
CA GLY A 266 -10.00 0.73 7.71
C GLY A 266 -10.06 0.05 9.08
N ALA A 267 -10.20 -1.27 9.07
CA ALA A 267 -10.32 -2.08 10.29
C ALA A 267 -8.99 -2.24 11.07
N ARG A 268 -7.85 -1.97 10.43
CA ARG A 268 -6.48 -2.09 10.99
C ARG A 268 -5.70 -0.84 10.69
N SER A 269 -4.51 -0.69 11.29
CA SER A 269 -3.60 0.42 10.98
C SER A 269 -3.24 0.47 9.49
N PRO A 270 -3.16 1.67 8.87
CA PRO A 270 -2.82 1.83 7.46
C PRO A 270 -1.31 1.89 7.23
N ASP A 271 -0.55 0.96 7.77
CA ASP A 271 0.91 1.02 7.83
C ASP A 271 1.57 1.17 6.46
N ARG A 272 1.01 0.53 5.41
CA ARG A 272 1.47 0.70 4.02
C ARG A 272 1.25 2.10 3.50
N ALA A 273 0.06 2.64 3.75
CA ALA A 273 -0.30 3.98 3.31
C ALA A 273 0.46 5.05 4.09
N ASP A 274 0.69 4.87 5.40
CA ASP A 274 1.53 5.77 6.19
C ASP A 274 2.99 5.76 5.68
N ALA A 275 3.56 4.59 5.37
CA ALA A 275 4.89 4.51 4.76
C ALA A 275 4.94 5.24 3.41
N LEU A 276 3.94 5.05 2.53
CA LEU A 276 3.85 5.78 1.27
C LEU A 276 3.76 7.30 1.48
N VAL A 277 2.93 7.75 2.42
CA VAL A 277 2.77 9.16 2.75
C VAL A 277 4.11 9.77 3.19
N TRP A 278 4.88 9.07 4.01
CA TRP A 278 6.22 9.51 4.41
C TRP A 278 7.20 9.57 3.23
N ALA A 279 7.20 8.54 2.35
CA ALA A 279 8.07 8.51 1.19
C ALA A 279 7.81 9.66 0.23
N LEU A 280 6.56 9.87 -0.17
CA LEU A 280 6.20 10.93 -1.11
C LEU A 280 6.34 12.33 -0.48
N SER A 281 6.11 12.46 0.82
CA SER A 281 6.38 13.70 1.54
C SER A 281 7.86 14.06 1.54
N ASP A 282 8.76 13.08 1.75
CA ASP A 282 10.22 13.28 1.67
C ASP A 282 10.68 13.67 0.27
N LEU A 283 10.13 13.00 -0.75
CA LEU A 283 10.55 13.18 -2.13
C LEU A 283 10.00 14.44 -2.79
N MET A 284 8.75 14.81 -2.51
CA MET A 284 7.99 15.76 -3.32
C MET A 284 7.49 16.99 -2.56
N LEU A 285 7.32 16.91 -1.23
CA LEU A 285 6.73 17.97 -0.42
C LEU A 285 7.75 18.63 0.52
N SER A 286 8.87 17.95 0.82
CA SER A 286 9.96 18.55 1.59
C SER A 286 10.73 19.52 0.71
N THR A 287 10.93 20.75 1.18
CA THR A 287 11.85 21.68 0.53
C THR A 287 13.25 21.05 0.51
N PRO A 288 13.90 20.89 -0.64
CA PRO A 288 15.28 20.39 -0.65
C PRO A 288 16.14 21.29 0.23
N PRO A 289 17.09 20.75 1.00
CA PRO A 289 18.04 21.58 1.72
C PRO A 289 18.72 22.51 0.69
N PRO A 290 18.97 23.76 1.05
CA PRO A 290 19.66 24.69 0.16
C PRO A 290 20.94 24.01 -0.33
N ALA A 291 21.19 24.06 -1.63
CA ALA A 291 22.41 23.51 -2.19
C ALA A 291 23.61 24.10 -1.41
N PRO A 292 24.60 23.26 -1.00
CA PRO A 292 25.75 23.78 -0.28
C PRO A 292 26.31 24.95 -1.09
N ALA A 293 26.45 26.10 -0.43
CA ALA A 293 26.96 27.29 -1.06
C ALA A 293 28.27 26.91 -1.75
N ARG A 294 28.35 27.06 -3.07
CA ARG A 294 29.58 26.85 -3.80
C ARG A 294 30.59 27.85 -3.20
N TRP A 295 31.55 27.31 -2.47
CA TRP A 295 32.68 28.12 -2.02
C TRP A 295 33.37 28.69 -3.27
N VAL A 296 33.24 29.98 -3.47
CA VAL A 296 33.99 30.71 -4.52
C VAL A 296 35.25 31.19 -3.85
N PRO A 297 36.42 30.69 -4.25
CA PRO A 297 37.67 31.19 -3.69
C PRO A 297 37.83 32.69 -4.03
N THR A 298 37.77 33.52 -3.00
CA THR A 298 38.07 34.94 -3.13
C THR A 298 39.56 35.05 -3.51
N ARG A 299 39.86 35.49 -4.72
CA ARG A 299 41.23 35.83 -5.08
C ARG A 299 41.67 37.02 -4.21
N PHE A 300 42.52 36.74 -3.23
CA PHE A 300 43.26 37.81 -2.56
C PHE A 300 44.18 38.42 -3.58
N ASN A 301 43.89 39.66 -3.95
CA ASN A 301 44.80 40.47 -4.76
C ASN A 301 45.87 41.01 -3.83
N ILE A 302 47.05 40.35 -3.79
CA ILE A 302 48.22 40.85 -3.07
C ILE A 302 48.83 41.91 -4.00
N GLY A 303 48.42 43.17 -3.79
CA GLY A 303 49.01 44.31 -4.46
C GLY A 303 50.49 44.40 -4.09
N ARG A 304 51.31 44.64 -5.12
CA ARG A 304 52.76 45.04 -5.01
C ARG A 304 52.87 46.44 -4.50
#